data_b0198ab9d15af8c66ea7e7aea53a6f86
#
_entry.id   b0198ab9d15af8c66ea7e7aea53a6f86
#
_cell.length_a   1.000
_cell.length_b   1.000
_cell.length_c   1.000
_cell.angle_alpha   90.00
_cell.angle_beta   90.00
_cell.angle_gamma   90.00
#
_symmetry.space_group_name_H-M   'P 1'
#
loop_
_entity.id
_entity.type
_entity.pdbx_description
1 polymer ?
#
loop_
_entity_poly.entity_id
_entity_poly.type
_entity_poly.pdbx_seq_one_letter_code
_entity_poly.pdbx_strand_id
1 'polypeptide(L)'
;MSADSLDFKVDACTEKDIRSHLSACDRQFSPPLSDRVDIGEYSKKLRLNAITFEAWNGESLVGMVAAYVDTRARSCFITNTSVSPEFTRRGVAARLLAACLERARAEHVETVSLEVSKDSHAAISLYTKCGFRVVGHRDGFLKMQCEIRQRNGGFMCFV
;
A
#
# COMPACT_ATOMS: atom_id res chain seq x y z
N MET A 1 18.34 12.51 -0.14
CA MET A 1 18.49 11.35 -1.01
C MET A 1 17.29 11.21 -1.92
N SER A 2 17.50 10.82 -3.16
CA SER A 2 16.42 10.58 -4.11
C SER A 2 15.88 9.15 -3.96
N ALA A 3 14.70 8.90 -4.54
CA ALA A 3 14.13 7.54 -4.58
C ALA A 3 15.04 6.55 -5.32
N ASP A 4 15.89 7.06 -6.21
CA ASP A 4 16.81 6.23 -6.98
C ASP A 4 17.89 5.57 -6.13
N SER A 5 18.13 6.07 -4.91
CA SER A 5 19.09 5.47 -3.98
C SER A 5 18.48 4.44 -3.05
N LEU A 6 17.18 4.17 -3.17
CA LEU A 6 16.48 3.20 -2.33
C LEU A 6 16.47 1.82 -3.00
N ASP A 7 16.49 0.78 -2.19
CA ASP A 7 16.28 -0.58 -2.65
C ASP A 7 14.80 -0.93 -2.52
N PHE A 8 14.29 -1.65 -3.50
CA PHE A 8 12.89 -2.10 -3.52
C PHE A 8 12.84 -3.62 -3.43
N LYS A 9 12.07 -4.13 -2.47
CA LYS A 9 12.00 -5.57 -2.18
C LYS A 9 10.55 -5.98 -1.95
N VAL A 10 10.31 -7.29 -1.97
CA VAL A 10 9.00 -7.87 -1.67
C VAL A 10 9.19 -8.93 -0.59
N ASP A 11 8.35 -8.88 0.45
CA ASP A 11 8.35 -9.87 1.55
C ASP A 11 9.71 -10.08 2.21
N ALA A 12 10.52 -9.04 2.32
CA ALA A 12 11.84 -9.11 2.92
C ALA A 12 11.90 -8.61 4.36
N CYS A 13 10.89 -7.86 4.82
CA CYS A 13 10.89 -7.26 6.14
C CYS A 13 10.52 -8.25 7.24
N THR A 14 11.01 -7.98 8.45
CA THR A 14 10.62 -8.70 9.65
C THR A 14 9.47 -7.97 10.33
N GLU A 15 8.83 -8.62 11.30
CA GLU A 15 7.81 -7.99 12.14
C GLU A 15 8.37 -6.73 12.81
N LYS A 16 9.63 -6.80 13.28
CA LYS A 16 10.29 -5.66 13.93
C LYS A 16 10.47 -4.49 12.97
N ASP A 17 10.85 -4.77 11.72
CA ASP A 17 10.99 -3.73 10.69
C ASP A 17 9.66 -3.03 10.44
N ILE A 18 8.58 -3.79 10.33
CA ILE A 18 7.24 -3.25 10.12
C ILE A 18 6.84 -2.37 11.31
N ARG A 19 7.03 -2.85 12.53
CA ARG A 19 6.67 -2.11 13.73
C ARG A 19 7.42 -0.79 13.82
N SER A 20 8.72 -0.80 13.57
CA SER A 20 9.54 0.41 13.61
C SER A 20 9.08 1.41 12.54
N HIS A 21 8.82 0.93 11.34
CA HIS A 21 8.36 1.76 10.23
C HIS A 21 6.98 2.37 10.52
N LEU A 22 6.00 1.56 10.94
CA LEU A 22 4.66 2.05 11.22
C LEU A 22 4.63 3.03 12.39
N SER A 23 5.47 2.80 13.41
CA SER A 23 5.59 3.73 14.53
C SER A 23 6.12 5.10 14.07
N ALA A 24 7.07 5.10 13.15
CA ALA A 24 7.59 6.33 12.57
C ALA A 24 6.56 7.06 11.70
N CYS A 25 5.63 6.33 11.10
CA CYS A 25 4.60 6.89 10.23
C CYS A 25 3.29 7.20 10.95
N ASP A 26 3.17 6.87 12.23
CA ASP A 26 1.88 6.86 12.94
C ASP A 26 1.07 8.14 12.79
N ARG A 27 1.71 9.30 12.92
CA ARG A 27 1.02 10.59 12.88
C ARG A 27 0.65 11.06 11.48
N GLN A 28 1.10 10.36 10.45
CA GLN A 28 0.72 10.69 9.07
C GLN A 28 -0.66 10.17 8.72
N PHE A 29 -1.18 9.23 9.50
CA PHE A 29 -2.53 8.71 9.31
C PHE A 29 -3.55 9.61 10.00
N SER A 30 -4.74 9.69 9.45
CA SER A 30 -5.84 10.48 10.01
C SER A 30 -7.06 9.56 10.23
N PRO A 31 -7.41 9.21 11.46
CA PRO A 31 -6.66 9.47 12.71
C PRO A 31 -5.34 8.69 12.75
N PRO A 32 -4.46 8.98 13.73
CA PRO A 32 -3.23 8.22 13.88
C PRO A 32 -3.48 6.72 13.90
N LEU A 33 -2.58 5.94 13.31
CA LEU A 33 -2.75 4.49 13.22
C LEU A 33 -2.92 3.85 14.60
N SER A 34 -2.18 4.33 15.60
CA SER A 34 -2.25 3.83 16.98
C SER A 34 -3.59 4.06 17.66
N ASP A 35 -4.41 4.98 17.15
CA ASP A 35 -5.79 5.18 17.64
C ASP A 35 -6.74 4.09 17.12
N ARG A 36 -6.36 3.37 16.08
CA ARG A 36 -7.21 2.40 15.39
C ARG A 36 -6.79 0.97 15.64
N VAL A 37 -5.50 0.73 15.80
CA VAL A 37 -4.95 -0.61 15.97
C VAL A 37 -3.81 -0.58 16.98
N ASP A 38 -3.52 -1.74 17.57
CA ASP A 38 -2.25 -1.97 18.27
C ASP A 38 -1.19 -2.21 17.20
N ILE A 39 -0.19 -1.33 17.11
CA ILE A 39 0.82 -1.39 16.05
C ILE A 39 1.60 -2.71 16.10
N GLY A 40 1.91 -3.21 17.29
CA GLY A 40 2.63 -4.48 17.43
C GLY A 40 1.82 -5.66 16.88
N GLU A 41 0.55 -5.76 17.25
CA GLU A 41 -0.32 -6.82 16.78
C GLU A 41 -0.58 -6.71 15.28
N TYR A 42 -0.76 -5.49 14.79
CA TYR A 42 -0.96 -5.24 13.36
C TYR A 42 0.29 -5.62 12.56
N SER A 43 1.47 -5.28 13.06
CA SER A 43 2.74 -5.63 12.41
C SER A 43 2.90 -7.14 12.29
N LYS A 44 2.54 -7.88 13.34
CA LYS A 44 2.54 -9.33 13.33
C LYS A 44 1.59 -9.90 12.30
N LYS A 45 0.37 -9.36 12.25
CA LYS A 45 -0.64 -9.78 11.27
C LYS A 45 -0.17 -9.54 9.84
N LEU A 46 0.43 -8.38 9.58
CA LEU A 46 0.95 -8.06 8.25
C LEU A 46 2.05 -9.03 7.85
N ARG A 47 2.98 -9.30 8.76
CA ARG A 47 4.08 -10.21 8.45
C ARG A 47 3.60 -11.61 8.13
N LEU A 48 2.55 -12.06 8.79
CA LEU A 48 2.02 -13.42 8.61
C LEU A 48 1.12 -13.56 7.38
N ASN A 49 0.36 -12.52 7.02
CA ASN A 49 -0.76 -12.67 6.08
C ASN A 49 -0.68 -11.77 4.85
N ALA A 50 0.09 -10.71 4.88
CA ALA A 50 0.15 -9.75 3.77
C ALA A 50 1.36 -10.00 2.88
N ILE A 51 1.21 -9.58 1.62
CA ILE A 51 2.37 -9.37 0.75
C ILE A 51 2.81 -7.94 1.01
N THR A 52 4.10 -7.74 1.26
CA THR A 52 4.65 -6.41 1.53
C THR A 52 5.57 -5.98 0.40
N PHE A 53 5.25 -4.84 -0.21
CA PHE A 53 6.07 -4.18 -1.22
C PHE A 53 6.83 -3.09 -0.50
N GLU A 54 8.16 -3.10 -0.57
CA GLU A 54 9.02 -2.41 0.39
C GLU A 54 10.04 -1.50 -0.28
N ALA A 55 10.26 -0.35 0.35
CA ALA A 55 11.37 0.55 -0.01
C ALA A 55 12.31 0.61 1.20
N TRP A 56 13.59 0.44 0.94
CA TRP A 56 14.62 0.35 1.97
C TRP A 56 15.70 1.40 1.77
N ASN A 57 16.08 2.05 2.86
CA ASN A 57 17.27 2.90 2.90
C ASN A 57 18.30 2.17 3.77
N GLY A 58 19.22 1.45 3.11
CA GLY A 58 20.12 0.57 3.84
C GLY A 58 19.32 -0.53 4.56
N GLU A 59 19.44 -0.58 5.87
CA GLU A 59 18.75 -1.57 6.71
C GLU A 59 17.42 -1.07 7.26
N SER A 60 16.99 0.13 6.88
CA SER A 60 15.75 0.73 7.38
C SER A 60 14.63 0.62 6.36
N LEU A 61 13.51 0.06 6.78
CA LEU A 61 12.28 0.05 5.98
C LEU A 61 11.70 1.46 6.03
N VAL A 62 11.59 2.11 4.86
CA VAL A 62 11.15 3.51 4.78
C VAL A 62 9.88 3.69 3.96
N GLY A 63 9.40 2.64 3.31
CA GLY A 63 8.14 2.68 2.59
C GLY A 63 7.54 1.30 2.49
N MET A 64 6.22 1.20 2.53
CA MET A 64 5.54 -0.08 2.46
C MET A 64 4.15 0.06 1.86
N VAL A 65 3.81 -0.88 0.98
CA VAL A 65 2.43 -1.19 0.63
C VAL A 65 2.20 -2.63 1.09
N ALA A 66 1.22 -2.85 1.94
CA ALA A 66 0.87 -4.17 2.43
C ALA A 66 -0.52 -4.54 1.91
N ALA A 67 -0.64 -5.73 1.33
CA ALA A 67 -1.87 -6.16 0.67
C ALA A 67 -2.21 -7.61 1.01
N TYR A 68 -3.50 -7.85 1.18
CA TYR A 68 -4.04 -9.20 1.30
C TYR A 68 -4.59 -9.63 -0.06
N VAL A 69 -4.13 -10.76 -0.56
CA VAL A 69 -4.60 -11.31 -1.83
C VAL A 69 -5.45 -12.53 -1.58
N ASP A 70 -6.67 -12.54 -2.10
CA ASP A 70 -7.56 -13.68 -2.07
C ASP A 70 -7.72 -14.19 -3.51
N THR A 71 -6.99 -15.25 -3.84
CA THR A 71 -6.98 -15.78 -5.21
C THR A 71 -8.32 -16.43 -5.60
N ARG A 72 -9.06 -16.94 -4.63
CA ARG A 72 -10.36 -17.56 -4.89
C ARG A 72 -11.41 -16.51 -5.24
N ALA A 73 -11.40 -15.40 -4.51
CA ALA A 73 -12.31 -14.28 -4.76
C ALA A 73 -11.80 -13.35 -5.86
N ARG A 74 -10.58 -13.57 -6.35
CA ARG A 74 -9.91 -12.71 -7.32
C ARG A 74 -9.87 -11.26 -6.87
N SER A 75 -9.59 -11.06 -5.60
CA SER A 75 -9.57 -9.74 -4.99
C SER A 75 -8.28 -9.50 -4.22
N CYS A 76 -7.95 -8.23 -4.06
CA CYS A 76 -6.82 -7.78 -3.28
C CYS A 76 -7.27 -6.57 -2.46
N PHE A 77 -6.87 -6.54 -1.19
CA PHE A 77 -7.14 -5.41 -0.32
C PHE A 77 -5.83 -4.82 0.17
N ILE A 78 -5.59 -3.55 -0.16
CA ILE A 78 -4.44 -2.83 0.35
C ILE A 78 -4.79 -2.33 1.74
N THR A 79 -4.14 -2.89 2.75
CA THR A 79 -4.43 -2.56 4.14
C THR A 79 -3.56 -1.41 4.66
N ASN A 80 -2.40 -1.18 4.04
CA ASN A 80 -1.50 -0.10 4.47
C ASN A 80 -0.68 0.42 3.30
N THR A 81 -0.58 1.74 3.22
CA THR A 81 0.36 2.45 2.33
C THR A 81 1.02 3.52 3.20
N SER A 82 2.32 3.42 3.37
CA SER A 82 3.04 4.34 4.25
C SER A 82 4.46 4.59 3.76
N VAL A 83 4.92 5.83 3.95
CA VAL A 83 6.28 6.26 3.61
C VAL A 83 6.79 7.11 4.76
N SER A 84 8.00 6.83 5.23
CA SER A 84 8.62 7.60 6.31
C SER A 84 8.70 9.09 5.95
N PRO A 85 8.55 9.99 6.92
CA PRO A 85 8.47 11.44 6.64
C PRO A 85 9.59 11.98 5.75
N GLU A 86 10.83 11.51 5.94
CA GLU A 86 11.98 11.99 5.18
C GLU A 86 11.93 11.59 3.71
N PHE A 87 11.12 10.61 3.36
CA PHE A 87 11.07 10.05 2.01
C PHE A 87 9.76 10.33 1.28
N THR A 88 8.90 11.16 1.85
CA THR A 88 7.64 11.56 1.19
C THR A 88 7.91 12.47 0.00
N ARG A 89 6.97 12.53 -0.95
CA ARG A 89 7.02 13.38 -2.14
C ARG A 89 8.17 13.06 -3.09
N ARG A 90 8.61 11.80 -3.09
CA ARG A 90 9.69 11.33 -3.98
C ARG A 90 9.23 10.19 -4.89
N GLY A 91 7.91 9.98 -4.97
CA GLY A 91 7.35 8.93 -5.81
C GLY A 91 7.47 7.53 -5.25
N VAL A 92 7.86 7.38 -3.99
CA VAL A 92 8.04 6.05 -3.36
C VAL A 92 6.72 5.30 -3.31
N ALA A 93 5.66 5.93 -2.77
CA ALA A 93 4.35 5.29 -2.66
C ALA A 93 3.80 4.88 -4.04
N ALA A 94 3.93 5.75 -5.04
CA ALA A 94 3.47 5.46 -6.39
C ALA A 94 4.18 4.22 -6.97
N ARG A 95 5.48 4.12 -6.73
CA ARG A 95 6.28 2.98 -7.21
C ARG A 95 5.88 1.68 -6.52
N LEU A 96 5.63 1.74 -5.21
CA LEU A 96 5.19 0.56 -4.45
C LEU A 96 3.78 0.13 -4.87
N LEU A 97 2.88 1.10 -5.10
CA LEU A 97 1.54 0.80 -5.58
C LEU A 97 1.58 0.16 -6.97
N ALA A 98 2.42 0.66 -7.86
CA ALA A 98 2.59 0.07 -9.18
C ALA A 98 3.05 -1.39 -9.09
N ALA A 99 3.98 -1.69 -8.21
CA ALA A 99 4.44 -3.07 -7.98
C ALA A 99 3.31 -3.95 -7.46
N CYS A 100 2.49 -3.43 -6.54
CA CYS A 100 1.34 -4.16 -6.01
C CYS A 100 0.31 -4.47 -7.10
N LEU A 101 -0.02 -3.48 -7.93
CA LEU A 101 -0.99 -3.67 -9.02
C LEU A 101 -0.47 -4.66 -10.06
N GLU A 102 0.83 -4.62 -10.37
CA GLU A 102 1.44 -5.59 -11.29
C GLU A 102 1.39 -7.01 -10.72
N ARG A 103 1.64 -7.17 -9.42
CA ARG A 103 1.53 -8.46 -8.75
C ARG A 103 0.07 -8.95 -8.77
N ALA A 104 -0.87 -8.06 -8.52
CA ALA A 104 -2.29 -8.39 -8.57
C ALA A 104 -2.68 -8.90 -9.97
N ARG A 105 -2.19 -8.24 -11.00
CA ARG A 105 -2.43 -8.68 -12.38
C ARG A 105 -1.84 -10.06 -12.64
N ALA A 106 -0.62 -10.31 -12.19
CA ALA A 106 0.05 -11.60 -12.37
C ALA A 106 -0.68 -12.73 -11.64
N GLU A 107 -1.35 -12.42 -10.53
CA GLU A 107 -2.13 -13.39 -9.74
C GLU A 107 -3.59 -13.50 -10.23
N HIS A 108 -3.93 -12.88 -11.35
CA HIS A 108 -5.28 -12.89 -11.93
C HIS A 108 -6.35 -12.26 -11.02
N VAL A 109 -5.95 -11.31 -10.20
CA VAL A 109 -6.86 -10.50 -9.39
C VAL A 109 -7.65 -9.60 -10.32
N GLU A 110 -8.95 -9.46 -10.07
CA GLU A 110 -9.84 -8.61 -10.86
C GLU A 110 -10.04 -7.23 -10.24
N THR A 111 -10.00 -7.16 -8.91
CA THR A 111 -10.30 -5.92 -8.18
C THR A 111 -9.33 -5.73 -7.04
N VAL A 112 -8.78 -4.53 -6.95
CA VAL A 112 -7.98 -4.08 -5.81
C VAL A 112 -8.74 -2.98 -5.10
N SER A 113 -8.91 -3.10 -3.79
CA SER A 113 -9.64 -2.12 -2.99
C SER A 113 -8.81 -1.65 -1.81
N LEU A 114 -9.19 -0.51 -1.27
CA LEU A 114 -8.60 0.08 -0.07
C LEU A 114 -9.60 0.98 0.61
N GLU A 115 -9.29 1.35 1.85
CA GLU A 115 -10.02 2.38 2.57
C GLU A 115 -9.06 3.50 2.92
N VAL A 116 -9.51 4.74 2.79
CA VAL A 116 -8.70 5.93 3.08
C VAL A 116 -9.56 6.97 3.77
N SER A 117 -8.98 7.67 4.75
CA SER A 117 -9.69 8.76 5.40
C SER A 117 -10.07 9.83 4.38
N LYS A 118 -11.30 10.33 4.46
CA LYS A 118 -11.78 11.41 3.59
C LYS A 118 -10.92 12.68 3.72
N ASP A 119 -10.17 12.82 4.80
CA ASP A 119 -9.33 13.98 5.07
C ASP A 119 -7.89 13.80 4.54
N SER A 120 -7.55 12.62 4.08
CA SER A 120 -6.22 12.31 3.54
C SER A 120 -6.14 12.67 2.05
N HIS A 121 -6.17 13.97 1.75
CA HIS A 121 -6.27 14.46 0.37
C HIS A 121 -5.10 14.04 -0.51
N ALA A 122 -3.89 14.04 0.02
CA ALA A 122 -2.71 13.63 -0.74
C ALA A 122 -2.78 12.15 -1.12
N ALA A 123 -3.23 11.30 -0.20
CA ALA A 123 -3.41 9.87 -0.46
C ALA A 123 -4.51 9.62 -1.50
N ILE A 124 -5.63 10.30 -1.36
CA ILE A 124 -6.74 10.19 -2.32
C ILE A 124 -6.28 10.57 -3.73
N SER A 125 -5.52 11.66 -3.83
CA SER A 125 -4.96 12.10 -5.11
C SER A 125 -4.02 11.05 -5.70
N LEU A 126 -3.15 10.46 -4.87
CA LEU A 126 -2.24 9.42 -5.29
C LEU A 126 -3.01 8.20 -5.84
N TYR A 127 -4.00 7.72 -5.09
CA TYR A 127 -4.78 6.56 -5.51
C TYR A 127 -5.56 6.85 -6.80
N THR A 128 -6.12 8.04 -6.91
CA THR A 128 -6.84 8.44 -8.12
C THR A 128 -5.91 8.40 -9.34
N LYS A 129 -4.69 8.89 -9.21
CA LYS A 129 -3.70 8.83 -10.28
C LYS A 129 -3.30 7.41 -10.65
N CYS A 130 -3.39 6.48 -9.69
CA CYS A 130 -3.08 5.07 -9.93
C CYS A 130 -4.27 4.28 -10.49
N GLY A 131 -5.39 4.93 -10.76
CA GLY A 131 -6.55 4.28 -11.36
C GLY A 131 -7.64 3.87 -10.39
N PHE A 132 -7.52 4.23 -9.12
CA PHE A 132 -8.57 3.97 -8.13
C PHE A 132 -9.68 5.02 -8.23
N ARG A 133 -10.91 4.60 -7.96
CA ARG A 133 -12.07 5.49 -7.89
C ARG A 133 -12.85 5.23 -6.62
N VAL A 134 -13.55 6.24 -6.14
CA VAL A 134 -14.40 6.11 -4.94
C VAL A 134 -15.63 5.28 -5.31
N VAL A 135 -15.88 4.23 -4.52
CA VAL A 135 -17.05 3.35 -4.72
C VAL A 135 -17.98 3.35 -3.50
N GLY A 136 -17.59 3.96 -2.41
CA GLY A 136 -18.42 4.03 -1.22
C GLY A 136 -17.75 4.82 -0.11
N HIS A 137 -18.46 4.98 0.99
CA HIS A 137 -17.91 5.63 2.19
C HIS A 137 -18.59 5.09 3.43
N ARG A 138 -17.86 5.11 4.55
CA ARG A 138 -18.38 4.70 5.85
C ARG A 138 -17.51 5.31 6.95
N ASP A 139 -18.17 5.92 7.94
CA ASP A 139 -17.51 6.42 9.15
C ASP A 139 -16.29 7.33 8.88
N GLY A 140 -16.42 8.20 7.88
CA GLY A 140 -15.35 9.14 7.54
C GLY A 140 -14.25 8.56 6.66
N PHE A 141 -14.40 7.32 6.20
CA PHE A 141 -13.49 6.69 5.26
C PHE A 141 -14.13 6.51 3.90
N LEU A 142 -13.33 6.68 2.86
CA LEU A 142 -13.72 6.38 1.49
C LEU A 142 -13.24 4.97 1.16
N LYS A 143 -14.10 4.19 0.52
CA LYS A 143 -13.68 2.96 -0.12
C LYS A 143 -13.33 3.29 -1.56
N MET A 144 -12.10 2.92 -1.97
CA MET A 144 -11.65 3.12 -3.34
C MET A 144 -11.32 1.78 -3.98
N GLN A 145 -11.48 1.71 -5.27
CA GLN A 145 -11.36 0.45 -5.99
C GLN A 145 -10.72 0.68 -7.36
N CYS A 146 -9.85 -0.25 -7.75
CA CYS A 146 -9.22 -0.27 -9.06
C CYS A 146 -9.51 -1.62 -9.69
N GLU A 147 -10.00 -1.63 -10.92
CA GLU A 147 -10.21 -2.86 -11.69
C GLU A 147 -8.93 -3.18 -12.45
N ILE A 148 -8.48 -4.42 -12.34
CA ILE A 148 -7.27 -4.88 -12.99
C ILE A 148 -7.62 -5.56 -14.30
N ARG A 149 -7.15 -4.99 -15.41
CA ARG A 149 -7.33 -5.60 -16.73
C ARG A 149 -6.17 -6.54 -17.02
N GLN A 150 -6.51 -7.73 -17.48
CA GLN A 150 -5.50 -8.70 -17.87
C GLN A 150 -4.89 -8.29 -19.22
N ARG A 151 -3.63 -8.66 -19.40
CA ARG A 151 -2.99 -8.44 -20.69
C ARG A 151 -3.64 -9.34 -21.74
N ASN A 152 -3.99 -8.71 -22.86
CA ASN A 152 -4.54 -9.40 -23.98
C ASN A 152 -3.74 -8.94 -25.19
N GLY A 153 -2.85 -9.81 -25.70
CA GLY A 153 -1.96 -9.45 -26.79
C GLY A 153 -0.91 -8.40 -26.42
N GLY A 154 -0.49 -8.39 -25.17
CA GLY A 154 0.51 -7.44 -24.68
C GLY A 154 -0.03 -6.09 -24.27
N PHE A 155 -1.31 -5.90 -24.38
CA PHE A 155 -1.96 -4.64 -24.02
C PHE A 155 -2.20 -4.56 -22.51
N MET A 156 -1.86 -3.43 -21.93
CA MET A 156 -2.05 -3.19 -20.52
C MET A 156 -2.74 -1.86 -20.28
N CYS A 157 -3.78 -1.87 -19.45
CA CYS A 157 -4.72 -0.77 -19.33
C CYS A 157 -5.04 -0.42 -17.89
N PHE A 158 -4.03 -0.12 -17.13
CA PHE A 158 -4.22 0.50 -15.82
C PHE A 158 -3.08 1.47 -15.59
N VAL A 159 -3.28 2.39 -14.73
CA VAL A 159 -2.31 3.46 -14.53
C VAL A 159 -1.62 3.31 -13.21
#